data_b9728a157742edec9def63eead9b672d
#
_entry.id   b9728a157742edec9def63eead9b672d
#
_cell.length_a   1.000
_cell.length_b   1.000
_cell.length_c   1.000
_cell.angle_alpha   90.00
_cell.angle_beta   90.00
_cell.angle_gamma   90.00
#
_symmetry.space_group_name_H-M   'P 1'
#
loop_
_entity.id
_entity.type
_entity.pdbx_description
1 polymer ?
#
loop_
_entity_poly.entity_id
_entity_poly.type
_entity_poly.pdbx_seq_one_letter_code
_entity_poly.pdbx_strand_id
1 'polypeptide(L)'
;RFGAATAEQLVKQGREVLAIERDITLVQKWSGTLTHVVQADATNIDALRQLGAQEFQSAVVGVGTSIESSVLITANLVDLGIEHLWVKAITPSHGKILTRIGANHVIYPEADAGVRAAHLVSGRMLDFIEFDDDFAIVKMYPPKETQGFTLAESAVRSKYGVTIVGVKSPGEDFTYAQPHTKVTSRDMLIVSGHVDLLERFAARP
;
A
#
# COMPACT_ATOMS: atom_id res chain seq x y z
N ARG A 1 4.35 8.34 -11.42
CA ARG A 1 4.57 6.94 -10.98
C ARG A 1 3.49 6.51 -9.99
N PHE A 2 3.41 7.10 -8.79
CA PHE A 2 2.39 6.75 -7.80
C PHE A 2 0.96 6.97 -8.33
N GLY A 3 0.61 8.21 -8.74
CA GLY A 3 -0.73 8.53 -9.24
C GLY A 3 -1.18 7.67 -10.43
N ALA A 4 -0.26 7.37 -11.38
CA ALA A 4 -0.57 6.51 -12.51
C ALA A 4 -0.89 5.07 -12.08
N ALA A 5 -0.12 4.49 -11.14
CA ALA A 5 -0.41 3.15 -10.63
C ALA A 5 -1.74 3.10 -9.88
N THR A 6 -2.05 4.14 -9.10
CA THR A 6 -3.35 4.27 -8.41
C THR A 6 -4.49 4.36 -9.42
N ALA A 7 -4.37 5.23 -10.43
CA ALA A 7 -5.38 5.40 -11.47
C ALA A 7 -5.62 4.11 -12.25
N GLU A 8 -4.56 3.41 -12.67
CA GLU A 8 -4.66 2.12 -13.37
C GLU A 8 -5.38 1.07 -12.53
N GLN A 9 -5.09 0.99 -11.23
CA GLN A 9 -5.75 0.03 -10.34
C GLN A 9 -7.22 0.36 -10.13
N LEU A 10 -7.59 1.64 -10.04
CA LEU A 10 -8.99 2.07 -9.95
C LEU A 10 -9.78 1.71 -11.21
N VAL A 11 -9.19 1.92 -12.39
CA VAL A 11 -9.81 1.50 -13.67
C VAL A 11 -10.01 -0.03 -13.70
N LYS A 12 -9.03 -0.83 -13.27
CA LYS A 12 -9.16 -2.30 -13.15
C LYS A 12 -10.29 -2.72 -12.20
N GLN A 13 -10.60 -1.90 -11.21
CA GLN A 13 -11.72 -2.09 -10.29
C GLN A 13 -13.08 -1.59 -10.85
N GLY A 14 -13.11 -1.15 -12.11
CA GLY A 14 -14.32 -0.64 -12.75
C GLY A 14 -14.73 0.78 -12.35
N ARG A 15 -13.79 1.57 -11.78
CA ARG A 15 -14.05 2.97 -11.43
C ARG A 15 -13.74 3.89 -12.60
N GLU A 16 -14.56 4.90 -12.81
CA GLU A 16 -14.23 6.01 -13.70
C GLU A 16 -13.14 6.87 -13.08
N VAL A 17 -12.12 7.20 -13.88
CA VAL A 17 -10.98 8.00 -13.46
C VAL A 17 -10.75 9.14 -14.44
N LEU A 18 -10.76 10.37 -13.94
CA LEU A 18 -10.24 11.55 -14.64
C LEU A 18 -8.82 11.80 -14.15
N ALA A 19 -7.82 11.53 -14.97
CA ALA A 19 -6.43 11.85 -14.70
C ALA A 19 -6.07 13.22 -15.30
N ILE A 20 -5.52 14.10 -14.47
CA ILE A 20 -5.08 15.44 -14.88
C ILE A 20 -3.55 15.46 -14.80
N GLU A 21 -2.91 15.75 -15.90
CA GLU A 21 -1.44 15.79 -16.02
C GLU A 21 -1.02 17.01 -16.86
N ARG A 22 0.05 17.66 -16.45
CA ARG A 22 0.58 18.84 -17.15
C ARG A 22 1.46 18.45 -18.35
N ASP A 23 2.18 17.35 -18.24
CA ASP A 23 3.09 16.86 -19.28
C ASP A 23 2.32 16.11 -20.36
N ILE A 24 2.29 16.67 -21.58
CA ILE A 24 1.60 16.08 -22.73
C ILE A 24 2.12 14.69 -23.09
N THR A 25 3.39 14.40 -22.85
CA THR A 25 3.97 13.08 -23.13
C THR A 25 3.40 12.01 -22.17
N LEU A 26 3.16 12.39 -20.92
CA LEU A 26 2.49 11.52 -19.96
C LEU A 26 0.99 11.37 -20.26
N VAL A 27 0.32 12.43 -20.70
CA VAL A 27 -1.08 12.38 -21.16
C VAL A 27 -1.21 11.36 -22.29
N GLN A 28 -0.38 11.47 -23.32
CA GLN A 28 -0.37 10.56 -24.48
C GLN A 28 -0.08 9.10 -24.05
N LYS A 29 0.88 8.92 -23.15
CA LYS A 29 1.23 7.59 -22.63
C LYS A 29 0.07 6.88 -21.96
N TRP A 30 -0.76 7.59 -21.19
CA TRP A 30 -1.81 7.01 -20.38
C TRP A 30 -3.20 7.03 -21.01
N SER A 31 -3.38 7.76 -22.14
CA SER A 31 -4.68 7.88 -22.83
C SER A 31 -5.28 6.56 -23.33
N GLY A 32 -4.44 5.54 -23.54
CA GLY A 32 -4.91 4.20 -23.92
C GLY A 32 -5.22 3.26 -22.77
N THR A 33 -4.92 3.67 -21.52
CA THR A 33 -5.01 2.79 -20.34
C THR A 33 -6.03 3.30 -19.33
N LEU A 34 -6.15 4.62 -19.17
CA LEU A 34 -7.08 5.23 -18.23
C LEU A 34 -8.36 5.68 -18.95
N THR A 35 -9.45 5.80 -18.21
CA THR A 35 -10.78 6.16 -18.74
C THR A 35 -10.73 7.54 -19.40
N HIS A 36 -10.22 8.54 -18.69
CA HIS A 36 -10.03 9.89 -19.20
C HIS A 36 -8.69 10.46 -18.72
N VAL A 37 -7.91 11.02 -19.64
CA VAL A 37 -6.65 11.70 -19.32
C VAL A 37 -6.65 13.06 -20.03
N VAL A 38 -6.43 14.13 -19.27
CA VAL A 38 -6.50 15.49 -19.79
C VAL A 38 -5.20 16.23 -19.47
N GLN A 39 -4.72 17.00 -20.45
CA GLN A 39 -3.63 17.92 -20.21
C GLN A 39 -4.18 19.20 -19.56
N ALA A 40 -3.84 19.42 -18.29
CA ALA A 40 -4.16 20.66 -17.60
C ALA A 40 -3.22 20.91 -16.41
N ASP A 41 -3.17 22.16 -15.97
CA ASP A 41 -2.47 22.54 -14.75
C ASP A 41 -3.45 22.57 -13.58
N ALA A 42 -3.40 21.57 -12.71
CA ALA A 42 -4.28 21.45 -11.56
C ALA A 42 -4.00 22.48 -10.44
N THR A 43 -2.91 23.26 -10.53
CA THR A 43 -2.70 24.42 -9.66
C THR A 43 -3.63 25.59 -10.01
N ASN A 44 -4.26 25.56 -11.18
CA ASN A 44 -5.26 26.53 -11.61
C ASN A 44 -6.67 26.00 -11.27
N ILE A 45 -7.34 26.63 -10.31
CA ILE A 45 -8.67 26.22 -9.85
C ILE A 45 -9.73 26.33 -10.95
N ASP A 46 -9.60 27.29 -11.88
CA ASP A 46 -10.56 27.45 -12.98
C ASP A 46 -10.43 26.30 -13.99
N ALA A 47 -9.21 25.80 -14.22
CA ALA A 47 -9.01 24.60 -15.02
C ALA A 47 -9.69 23.36 -14.37
N LEU A 48 -9.57 23.20 -13.04
CA LEU A 48 -10.25 22.13 -12.32
C LEU A 48 -11.78 22.25 -12.42
N ARG A 49 -12.34 23.46 -12.28
CA ARG A 49 -13.78 23.69 -12.44
C ARG A 49 -14.28 23.37 -13.85
N GLN A 50 -13.54 23.77 -14.89
CA GLN A 50 -13.88 23.48 -16.29
C GLN A 50 -13.88 21.97 -16.57
N LEU A 51 -13.03 21.21 -15.87
CA LEU A 51 -12.96 19.75 -15.96
C LEU A 51 -14.00 19.02 -15.09
N GLY A 52 -14.86 19.77 -14.36
CA GLY A 52 -15.89 19.21 -13.53
C GLY A 52 -15.35 18.55 -12.24
N ALA A 53 -14.17 18.98 -11.74
CA ALA A 53 -13.55 18.37 -10.58
C ALA A 53 -14.47 18.34 -9.35
N GLN A 54 -15.35 19.34 -9.18
CA GLN A 54 -16.33 19.45 -8.09
C GLN A 54 -17.44 18.36 -8.13
N GLU A 55 -17.55 17.60 -9.22
CA GLU A 55 -18.53 16.51 -9.36
C GLU A 55 -17.99 15.18 -8.80
N PHE A 56 -16.67 15.12 -8.51
CA PHE A 56 -16.05 13.94 -7.93
C PHE A 56 -16.10 13.96 -6.42
N GLN A 57 -16.46 12.83 -5.80
CA GLN A 57 -16.44 12.67 -4.35
C GLN A 57 -15.02 12.44 -3.80
N SER A 58 -14.13 11.91 -4.61
CA SER A 58 -12.78 11.54 -4.18
C SER A 58 -11.73 12.04 -5.15
N ALA A 59 -10.60 12.49 -4.62
CA ALA A 59 -9.43 12.84 -5.44
C ALA A 59 -8.14 12.32 -4.82
N VAL A 60 -7.15 12.08 -5.70
CA VAL A 60 -5.80 11.64 -5.31
C VAL A 60 -4.78 12.60 -5.89
N VAL A 61 -4.05 13.30 -5.03
CA VAL A 61 -2.96 14.18 -5.43
C VAL A 61 -1.64 13.41 -5.36
N GLY A 62 -1.13 13.00 -6.53
CA GLY A 62 0.11 12.21 -6.65
C GLY A 62 1.37 13.03 -6.94
N VAL A 63 1.31 14.36 -6.86
CA VAL A 63 2.43 15.28 -7.15
C VAL A 63 3.47 15.19 -6.03
N GLY A 64 4.70 14.81 -6.38
CA GLY A 64 5.79 14.66 -5.41
C GLY A 64 7.10 15.35 -5.81
N THR A 65 7.09 16.10 -6.93
CA THR A 65 8.27 16.83 -7.41
C THR A 65 8.28 18.30 -6.97
N SER A 66 7.14 18.84 -6.55
CA SER A 66 6.98 20.21 -6.09
C SER A 66 6.00 20.25 -4.90
N ILE A 67 6.50 20.64 -3.74
CA ILE A 67 5.69 20.86 -2.53
C ILE A 67 4.67 21.98 -2.81
N GLU A 68 5.08 23.07 -3.45
CA GLU A 68 4.21 24.18 -3.81
C GLU A 68 3.01 23.72 -4.64
N SER A 69 3.27 23.00 -5.73
CA SER A 69 2.19 22.49 -6.58
C SER A 69 1.27 21.54 -5.83
N SER A 70 1.82 20.64 -5.00
CA SER A 70 1.03 19.71 -4.19
C SER A 70 0.11 20.45 -3.21
N VAL A 71 0.62 21.48 -2.55
CA VAL A 71 -0.13 22.32 -1.60
C VAL A 71 -1.24 23.10 -2.32
N LEU A 72 -0.93 23.74 -3.45
CA LEU A 72 -1.92 24.51 -4.23
C LEU A 72 -3.03 23.62 -4.79
N ILE A 73 -2.69 22.48 -5.36
CA ILE A 73 -3.69 21.50 -5.85
C ILE A 73 -4.59 21.04 -4.72
N THR A 74 -4.01 20.70 -3.57
CA THR A 74 -4.76 20.25 -2.39
C THR A 74 -5.73 21.32 -1.92
N ALA A 75 -5.28 22.57 -1.79
CA ALA A 75 -6.13 23.71 -1.41
C ALA A 75 -7.28 23.91 -2.42
N ASN A 76 -6.98 23.90 -3.72
CA ASN A 76 -7.99 24.03 -4.76
C ASN A 76 -9.08 22.93 -4.67
N LEU A 77 -8.68 21.68 -4.43
CA LEU A 77 -9.63 20.56 -4.30
C LEU A 77 -10.48 20.66 -3.02
N VAL A 78 -9.91 21.15 -1.93
CA VAL A 78 -10.66 21.46 -0.70
C VAL A 78 -11.68 22.58 -0.96
N ASP A 79 -11.27 23.67 -1.64
CA ASP A 79 -12.14 24.78 -2.00
C ASP A 79 -13.27 24.36 -2.97
N LEU A 80 -13.05 23.33 -3.78
CA LEU A 80 -14.06 22.71 -4.64
C LEU A 80 -14.98 21.73 -3.92
N GLY A 81 -14.74 21.45 -2.63
CA GLY A 81 -15.61 20.63 -1.81
C GLY A 81 -15.42 19.12 -1.97
N ILE A 82 -14.23 18.66 -2.38
CA ILE A 82 -13.94 17.23 -2.47
C ILE A 82 -13.97 16.60 -1.07
N GLU A 83 -14.82 15.60 -0.87
CA GLU A 83 -15.05 14.98 0.45
C GLU A 83 -13.94 14.04 0.90
N HIS A 84 -13.34 13.30 -0.06
CA HIS A 84 -12.31 12.29 0.23
C HIS A 84 -11.02 12.60 -0.53
N LEU A 85 -10.13 13.35 0.10
CA LEU A 85 -8.90 13.83 -0.51
C LEU A 85 -7.68 13.06 0.03
N TRP A 86 -7.07 12.28 -0.85
CA TRP A 86 -5.84 11.53 -0.61
C TRP A 86 -4.66 12.28 -1.20
N VAL A 87 -3.65 12.58 -0.40
CA VAL A 87 -2.51 13.37 -0.87
C VAL A 87 -1.20 12.71 -0.52
N LYS A 88 -0.33 12.60 -1.52
CA LYS A 88 1.03 12.11 -1.33
C LYS A 88 1.90 13.19 -0.68
N ALA A 89 2.52 12.87 0.44
CA ALA A 89 3.58 13.67 1.06
C ALA A 89 4.96 13.07 0.82
N ILE A 90 5.98 13.93 0.74
CA ILE A 90 7.39 13.54 0.57
C ILE A 90 8.20 13.68 1.87
N THR A 91 7.70 14.46 2.83
CA THR A 91 8.30 14.63 4.16
C THR A 91 7.21 14.78 5.22
N PRO A 92 7.53 14.51 6.51
CA PRO A 92 6.57 14.76 7.61
C PRO A 92 6.08 16.21 7.68
N SER A 93 6.97 17.19 7.41
CA SER A 93 6.60 18.62 7.40
C SER A 93 5.62 18.93 6.27
N HIS A 94 5.83 18.35 5.08
CA HIS A 94 4.89 18.48 3.97
C HIS A 94 3.54 17.88 4.34
N GLY A 95 3.50 16.68 4.89
CA GLY A 95 2.25 16.04 5.33
C GLY A 95 1.50 16.85 6.38
N LYS A 96 2.21 17.46 7.34
CA LYS A 96 1.60 18.36 8.33
C LYS A 96 0.91 19.57 7.68
N ILE A 97 1.49 20.12 6.63
CA ILE A 97 0.87 21.23 5.86
C ILE A 97 -0.40 20.72 5.18
N LEU A 98 -0.31 19.59 4.46
CA LEU A 98 -1.43 19.01 3.72
C LEU A 98 -2.62 18.69 4.62
N THR A 99 -2.38 18.11 5.80
CA THR A 99 -3.42 17.84 6.80
C THR A 99 -4.09 19.14 7.28
N ARG A 100 -3.30 20.19 7.51
CA ARG A 100 -3.83 21.49 7.95
C ARG A 100 -4.66 22.23 6.89
N ILE A 101 -4.37 21.99 5.61
CA ILE A 101 -5.13 22.53 4.49
C ILE A 101 -6.49 21.81 4.34
N GLY A 102 -6.61 20.55 4.80
CA GLY A 102 -7.86 19.81 4.76
C GLY A 102 -7.76 18.47 4.00
N ALA A 103 -6.55 17.98 3.70
CA ALA A 103 -6.40 16.62 3.21
C ALA A 103 -6.90 15.61 4.25
N ASN A 104 -7.81 14.72 3.86
CA ASN A 104 -8.36 13.69 4.76
C ASN A 104 -7.34 12.57 5.00
N HIS A 105 -6.59 12.22 3.97
CA HIS A 105 -5.60 11.16 4.01
C HIS A 105 -4.27 11.63 3.43
N VAL A 106 -3.23 11.61 4.26
CA VAL A 106 -1.85 11.89 3.83
C VAL A 106 -1.06 10.59 3.85
N ILE A 107 -0.44 10.26 2.74
CA ILE A 107 0.30 9.01 2.54
C ILE A 107 1.75 9.29 2.18
N TYR A 108 2.64 8.38 2.57
CA TYR A 108 4.10 8.46 2.38
C TYR A 108 4.64 7.25 1.62
N PRO A 109 4.25 7.05 0.34
CA PRO A 109 4.50 5.78 -0.38
C PRO A 109 5.98 5.35 -0.42
N GLU A 110 6.90 6.31 -0.51
CA GLU A 110 8.33 6.02 -0.53
C GLU A 110 8.86 5.60 0.84
N ALA A 111 8.36 6.20 1.94
CA ALA A 111 8.73 5.82 3.29
C ALA A 111 8.17 4.43 3.63
N ASP A 112 6.88 4.20 3.34
CA ASP A 112 6.20 2.92 3.58
C ASP A 112 6.88 1.79 2.79
N ALA A 113 7.21 2.04 1.51
CA ALA A 113 7.94 1.09 0.68
C ALA A 113 9.36 0.83 1.21
N GLY A 114 10.03 1.84 1.76
CA GLY A 114 11.35 1.74 2.38
C GLY A 114 11.34 0.85 3.62
N VAL A 115 10.39 1.08 4.54
CA VAL A 115 10.19 0.24 5.73
C VAL A 115 9.95 -1.22 5.33
N ARG A 116 9.01 -1.45 4.42
CA ARG A 116 8.73 -2.79 3.91
C ARG A 116 9.96 -3.45 3.29
N ALA A 117 10.71 -2.73 2.47
CA ALA A 117 11.94 -3.24 1.86
C ALA A 117 12.99 -3.62 2.90
N ALA A 118 13.13 -2.86 4.00
CA ALA A 118 14.07 -3.15 5.08
C ALA A 118 13.80 -4.54 5.72
N HIS A 119 12.54 -4.87 5.98
CA HIS A 119 12.16 -6.19 6.50
C HIS A 119 12.40 -7.32 5.49
N LEU A 120 12.24 -7.04 4.18
CA LEU A 120 12.39 -8.05 3.13
C LEU A 120 13.85 -8.30 2.71
N VAL A 121 14.73 -7.32 2.88
CA VAL A 121 16.13 -7.40 2.38
C VAL A 121 16.94 -8.51 3.02
N SER A 122 16.57 -8.97 4.21
CA SER A 122 17.18 -10.11 4.87
C SER A 122 16.93 -11.46 4.15
N GLY A 123 15.96 -11.50 3.22
CA GLY A 123 15.52 -12.70 2.51
C GLY A 123 14.75 -13.72 3.36
N ARG A 124 14.46 -13.41 4.62
CA ARG A 124 13.73 -14.28 5.56
C ARG A 124 12.23 -14.14 5.43
N MET A 125 11.77 -12.95 5.12
CA MET A 125 10.37 -12.63 4.82
C MET A 125 10.21 -12.38 3.33
N LEU A 126 9.08 -12.80 2.77
CA LEU A 126 8.71 -12.62 1.36
C LEU A 126 7.74 -11.46 1.18
N ASP A 127 7.02 -11.12 2.24
CA ASP A 127 6.10 -10.00 2.29
C ASP A 127 5.89 -9.55 3.74
N PHE A 128 5.56 -8.25 3.93
CA PHE A 128 5.40 -7.63 5.24
C PHE A 128 4.32 -6.56 5.17
N ILE A 129 3.32 -6.66 6.03
CA ILE A 129 2.23 -5.69 6.19
C ILE A 129 2.14 -5.37 7.67
N GLU A 130 2.49 -4.15 8.04
CA GLU A 130 2.38 -3.63 9.39
C GLU A 130 1.02 -2.94 9.60
N PHE A 131 0.48 -3.12 10.77
CA PHE A 131 -0.71 -2.44 11.27
C PHE A 131 -0.32 -1.54 12.44
N ASP A 132 -1.30 -0.93 13.08
CA ASP A 132 -1.07 -0.15 14.29
C ASP A 132 -0.52 -1.03 15.44
N ASP A 133 0.11 -0.40 16.44
CA ASP A 133 0.61 -1.05 17.66
C ASP A 133 1.69 -2.12 17.44
N ASP A 134 2.60 -1.93 16.49
CA ASP A 134 3.71 -2.84 16.17
C ASP A 134 3.23 -4.27 15.83
N PHE A 135 2.01 -4.43 15.36
CA PHE A 135 1.46 -5.71 14.92
C PHE A 135 1.57 -5.84 13.40
N ALA A 136 2.00 -7.02 12.92
CA ALA A 136 2.16 -7.26 11.49
C ALA A 136 1.65 -8.63 11.05
N ILE A 137 1.42 -8.74 9.75
CA ILE A 137 1.24 -10.01 9.04
C ILE A 137 2.36 -10.15 8.02
N VAL A 138 3.04 -11.30 8.06
CA VAL A 138 4.18 -11.57 7.18
C VAL A 138 3.95 -12.83 6.36
N LYS A 139 4.52 -12.86 5.17
CA LYS A 139 4.66 -14.06 4.34
C LYS A 139 6.11 -14.53 4.41
N MET A 140 6.33 -15.79 4.72
CA MET A 140 7.67 -16.32 4.91
C MET A 140 7.76 -17.81 4.59
N TYR A 141 8.97 -18.31 4.40
CA TYR A 141 9.23 -19.76 4.42
C TYR A 141 9.26 -20.28 5.86
N PRO A 142 8.82 -21.52 6.09
CA PRO A 142 8.80 -22.09 7.43
C PRO A 142 10.24 -22.30 7.96
N PRO A 143 10.54 -21.92 9.21
CA PRO A 143 11.78 -22.29 9.88
C PRO A 143 11.92 -23.82 9.94
N LYS A 144 13.16 -24.34 9.87
CA LYS A 144 13.42 -25.79 9.84
C LYS A 144 12.76 -26.56 10.98
N GLU A 145 12.72 -25.97 12.16
CA GLU A 145 12.12 -26.57 13.35
C GLU A 145 10.60 -26.77 13.28
N THR A 146 9.93 -26.14 12.30
CA THR A 146 8.49 -26.33 12.07
C THR A 146 8.21 -27.30 10.93
N GLN A 147 9.24 -27.66 10.14
CA GLN A 147 9.09 -28.50 8.97
C GLN A 147 8.92 -29.98 9.36
N GLY A 148 7.98 -30.65 8.70
CA GLY A 148 7.69 -32.06 8.92
C GLY A 148 6.70 -32.31 10.08
N PHE A 149 6.33 -31.29 10.85
CA PHE A 149 5.41 -31.36 11.99
C PHE A 149 4.06 -30.75 11.63
N THR A 150 3.04 -31.18 12.35
CA THR A 150 1.75 -30.47 12.37
C THR A 150 1.87 -29.19 13.18
N LEU A 151 0.93 -28.25 12.98
CA LEU A 151 0.91 -27.01 13.75
C LEU A 151 0.66 -27.24 15.24
N ALA A 152 -0.08 -28.31 15.59
CA ALA A 152 -0.26 -28.72 16.97
C ALA A 152 1.06 -29.19 17.60
N GLU A 153 1.83 -30.04 16.91
CA GLU A 153 3.11 -30.56 17.38
C GLU A 153 4.18 -29.48 17.49
N SER A 154 4.26 -28.58 16.49
CA SER A 154 5.25 -27.49 16.48
C SER A 154 4.97 -26.44 17.56
N ALA A 155 3.71 -26.31 17.99
CA ALA A 155 3.24 -25.41 19.06
C ALA A 155 3.74 -23.96 18.91
N VAL A 156 3.76 -23.44 17.68
CA VAL A 156 4.37 -22.15 17.29
C VAL A 156 3.83 -21.00 18.15
N ARG A 157 2.52 -20.95 18.36
CA ARG A 157 1.91 -19.88 19.15
C ARG A 157 2.41 -19.83 20.59
N SER A 158 2.50 -20.95 21.28
CA SER A 158 2.95 -20.99 22.68
C SER A 158 4.46 -20.82 22.82
N LYS A 159 5.25 -21.29 21.85
CA LYS A 159 6.71 -21.20 21.90
C LYS A 159 7.24 -19.83 21.48
N TYR A 160 6.62 -19.20 20.47
CA TYR A 160 7.18 -18.01 19.82
C TYR A 160 6.29 -16.78 19.88
N GLY A 161 5.07 -16.93 20.39
CA GLY A 161 4.12 -15.81 20.50
C GLY A 161 3.55 -15.33 19.18
N VAL A 162 3.77 -16.06 18.07
CA VAL A 162 3.24 -15.74 16.75
C VAL A 162 2.19 -16.75 16.33
N THR A 163 1.28 -16.36 15.45
CA THR A 163 0.20 -17.23 14.97
C THR A 163 0.35 -17.49 13.48
N ILE A 164 0.43 -18.75 13.08
CA ILE A 164 0.30 -19.12 11.67
C ILE A 164 -1.18 -19.05 11.32
N VAL A 165 -1.51 -18.16 10.39
CA VAL A 165 -2.89 -17.88 9.90
C VAL A 165 -3.24 -18.83 8.77
N GLY A 166 -2.26 -19.15 7.94
CA GLY A 166 -2.48 -20.04 6.81
C GLY A 166 -1.19 -20.53 6.18
N VAL A 167 -1.36 -21.55 5.35
CA VAL A 167 -0.29 -22.26 4.66
C VAL A 167 -0.63 -22.33 3.18
N LYS A 168 0.37 -22.14 2.33
CA LYS A 168 0.27 -22.34 0.88
C LYS A 168 1.34 -23.29 0.42
N SER A 169 0.92 -24.47 -0.04
CA SER A 169 1.80 -25.42 -0.71
C SER A 169 2.01 -25.07 -2.19
N PRO A 170 3.14 -25.45 -2.80
CA PRO A 170 3.39 -25.18 -4.21
C PRO A 170 2.31 -25.79 -5.11
N GLY A 171 1.72 -24.96 -5.98
CA GLY A 171 0.67 -25.39 -6.92
C GLY A 171 -0.72 -25.51 -6.31
N GLU A 172 -0.89 -25.30 -5.01
CA GLU A 172 -2.19 -25.34 -4.32
C GLU A 172 -2.66 -23.92 -3.96
N ASP A 173 -3.95 -23.80 -3.66
CA ASP A 173 -4.52 -22.57 -3.13
C ASP A 173 -4.12 -22.36 -1.67
N PHE A 174 -4.24 -21.13 -1.19
CA PHE A 174 -4.04 -20.79 0.19
C PHE A 174 -5.08 -21.44 1.08
N THR A 175 -4.65 -22.09 2.16
CA THR A 175 -5.53 -22.76 3.13
C THR A 175 -5.34 -22.19 4.54
N TYR A 176 -6.45 -22.10 5.30
CA TYR A 176 -6.37 -21.69 6.70
C TYR A 176 -5.61 -22.72 7.53
N ALA A 177 -4.79 -22.24 8.45
CA ALA A 177 -4.05 -23.08 9.38
C ALA A 177 -5.00 -23.82 10.33
N GLN A 178 -4.85 -25.13 10.41
CA GLN A 178 -5.57 -26.02 11.34
C GLN A 178 -4.56 -26.77 12.21
N PRO A 179 -4.93 -27.24 13.42
CA PRO A 179 -4.01 -27.97 14.30
C PRO A 179 -3.32 -29.16 13.62
N HIS A 180 -4.01 -29.83 12.72
CA HIS A 180 -3.51 -30.99 11.96
C HIS A 180 -2.78 -30.62 10.66
N THR A 181 -2.75 -29.34 10.27
CA THR A 181 -2.02 -28.88 9.08
C THR A 181 -0.54 -29.18 9.24
N LYS A 182 0.02 -30.00 8.35
CA LYS A 182 1.43 -30.34 8.33
C LYS A 182 2.18 -29.32 7.46
N VAL A 183 3.31 -28.83 7.97
CA VAL A 183 4.14 -27.85 7.31
C VAL A 183 5.34 -28.53 6.67
N THR A 184 5.62 -28.21 5.39
CA THR A 184 6.78 -28.74 4.67
C THR A 184 7.78 -27.62 4.33
N SER A 185 9.00 -27.98 3.96
CA SER A 185 10.06 -27.00 3.59
C SER A 185 9.73 -26.16 2.35
N ARG A 186 8.76 -26.58 1.53
CA ARG A 186 8.36 -25.88 0.29
C ARG A 186 7.14 -25.00 0.46
N ASP A 187 6.52 -25.03 1.62
CA ASP A 187 5.32 -24.23 1.90
C ASP A 187 5.69 -22.76 2.12
N MET A 188 4.70 -21.92 1.95
CA MET A 188 4.72 -20.52 2.38
C MET A 188 3.73 -20.35 3.54
N LEU A 189 4.19 -19.70 4.60
CA LEU A 189 3.36 -19.39 5.76
C LEU A 189 2.90 -17.94 5.70
N ILE A 190 1.65 -17.70 6.11
CA ILE A 190 1.18 -16.39 6.53
C ILE A 190 1.16 -16.42 8.06
N VAL A 191 1.91 -15.51 8.67
CA VAL A 191 2.13 -15.47 10.12
C VAL A 191 1.78 -14.09 10.64
N SER A 192 1.08 -14.02 11.77
CA SER A 192 0.71 -12.77 12.43
C SER A 192 1.27 -12.70 13.85
N GLY A 193 1.62 -11.49 14.29
CA GLY A 193 2.14 -11.22 15.62
C GLY A 193 2.78 -9.84 15.74
N HIS A 194 3.36 -9.55 16.89
CA HIS A 194 4.20 -8.36 17.05
C HIS A 194 5.46 -8.45 16.19
N VAL A 195 5.89 -7.33 15.63
CA VAL A 195 7.01 -7.23 14.68
C VAL A 195 8.27 -7.92 15.24
N ASP A 196 8.67 -7.61 16.46
CA ASP A 196 9.83 -8.21 17.13
C ASP A 196 9.77 -9.74 17.21
N LEU A 197 8.59 -10.31 17.48
CA LEU A 197 8.39 -11.74 17.57
C LEU A 197 8.42 -12.40 16.20
N LEU A 198 7.86 -11.74 15.19
CA LEU A 198 7.90 -12.18 13.80
C LEU A 198 9.34 -12.20 13.26
N GLU A 199 10.13 -11.15 13.54
CA GLU A 199 11.54 -11.10 13.15
C GLU A 199 12.36 -12.22 13.80
N ARG A 200 12.18 -12.42 15.11
CA ARG A 200 12.84 -13.53 15.85
C ARG A 200 12.41 -14.91 15.30
N PHE A 201 11.14 -15.07 14.96
CA PHE A 201 10.65 -16.31 14.37
C PHE A 201 11.22 -16.53 12.97
N ALA A 202 11.24 -15.50 12.12
CA ALA A 202 11.81 -15.57 10.78
C ALA A 202 13.35 -15.76 10.78
N ALA A 203 14.03 -15.31 11.85
CA ALA A 203 15.49 -15.47 12.01
C ALA A 203 15.93 -16.89 12.35
N ARG A 204 15.01 -17.79 12.66
CA ARG A 204 15.33 -19.17 13.01
C ARG A 204 15.85 -19.95 11.82
N PRO A 205 16.83 -20.84 12.05
CA PRO A 205 17.46 -21.63 10.97
C PRO A 205 16.48 -22.60 10.29
#